data_a46c2cdd9774dc022cfe898a2482af65
#
_entry.id   a46c2cdd9774dc022cfe898a2482af65
#
_cell.length_a   1.000
_cell.length_b   1.000
_cell.length_c   1.000
_cell.angle_alpha   90.00
_cell.angle_beta   90.00
_cell.angle_gamma   90.00
#
_symmetry.space_group_name_H-M   'P 1'
#
loop_
_entity.id
_entity.type
_entity.pdbx_description
1 polymer ?
#
loop_
_entity_poly.entity_id
_entity_poly.type
_entity_poly.pdbx_seq_one_letter_code
_entity_poly.pdbx_strand_id
1 'polypeptide(L)'
;MRKFSPLLLAFVLACPVFAQQAPVPAAAKPAVSGGRVELYLEALDAQGWQWFFLVDTVRRRLAGAEFSVSPLVSKNADGTFSAKRGEPELAESVRLAVLHKFYPAKMLNYLSARSLTPAADGWRDAAVFAGVNPDELEKHAAAEGQAALAEAYKASSAAGVAETSLLLDGKPFSGPQRLMPLFAAVNAALPAPKRAAPPAGYKPRPAAPPPGFWVVLTSGVAKSDALVGVFDRYFEGIKAVYVDYGSAERAAKFPSLDFVPSYIIAGTPEAKARLDNEIKAGIFKENGGYLVYEDRQRGGLLASRAGKKNTLEVFVMSQCPFGVLAENSLLEAVKGKVLPAGLKLEIHYIGDAKADGKGGWDFSSLHGPAEAEENARQLFVAKNFPDKFDAYLNERNKEITSADWQKAAKAAGLDADKMAAGQEEGRKLLAMDFAASGALGMTTSPSFVLNGQRFMVGLGELTKMPGFEKIPAPGQPAAGCAK
;
A
#
# COMPACT_ATOMS: atom_id res chain seq x y z
N MET A 1 3.15 28.07 -0.28
CA MET A 1 3.67 26.94 0.50
C MET A 1 2.56 25.92 0.67
N ARG A 2 2.41 25.00 -0.26
CA ARG A 2 1.50 23.85 -0.11
C ARG A 2 2.35 22.67 0.36
N LYS A 3 2.19 22.32 1.64
CA LYS A 3 2.84 21.15 2.23
C LYS A 3 2.18 19.90 1.66
N PHE A 4 2.93 19.12 0.89
CA PHE A 4 2.58 17.73 0.63
C PHE A 4 2.83 16.95 1.93
N SER A 5 1.74 16.51 2.58
CA SER A 5 1.80 15.45 3.59
C SER A 5 1.28 14.18 2.95
N PRO A 6 2.04 13.09 2.99
CA PRO A 6 1.46 11.79 2.74
C PRO A 6 0.45 11.52 3.84
N LEU A 7 -0.77 11.18 3.49
CA LEU A 7 -1.83 10.78 4.41
C LEU A 7 -1.48 9.40 5.00
N LEU A 8 -0.51 9.36 5.91
CA LEU A 8 -0.48 8.35 6.96
C LEU A 8 -1.58 8.78 7.94
N LEU A 9 -2.65 7.99 7.97
CA LEU A 9 -3.73 8.13 8.93
C LEU A 9 -3.16 7.74 10.32
N ALA A 10 -2.44 8.67 10.96
CA ALA A 10 -2.06 8.54 12.35
C ALA A 10 -3.27 8.91 13.20
N PHE A 11 -4.04 7.89 13.62
CA PHE A 11 -4.97 8.04 14.72
C PHE A 11 -4.16 8.31 16.00
N VAL A 12 -4.18 9.55 16.45
CA VAL A 12 -3.74 9.90 17.80
C VAL A 12 -4.76 9.31 18.77
N LEU A 13 -4.40 8.18 19.38
CA LEU A 13 -5.10 7.60 20.52
C LEU A 13 -4.71 8.41 21.76
N ALA A 14 -5.61 9.27 22.24
CA ALA A 14 -5.55 9.77 23.60
C ALA A 14 -5.83 8.56 24.53
N CYS A 15 -4.82 8.12 25.29
CA CYS A 15 -4.95 7.10 26.31
C CYS A 15 -5.69 7.67 27.53
N PRO A 16 -6.82 7.09 27.95
CA PRO A 16 -7.31 7.30 29.30
C PRO A 16 -6.57 6.36 30.28
N VAL A 17 -6.24 6.92 31.42
CA VAL A 17 -5.61 6.26 32.57
C VAL A 17 -6.48 5.09 33.04
N PHE A 18 -5.90 3.88 33.11
CA PHE A 18 -6.58 2.69 33.57
C PHE A 18 -6.68 2.66 35.11
N ALA A 19 -7.92 2.67 35.61
CA ALA A 19 -8.23 2.23 36.99
C ALA A 19 -8.26 0.69 37.00
N GLN A 20 -7.50 0.08 37.91
CA GLN A 20 -7.52 -1.35 38.17
C GLN A 20 -8.90 -1.79 38.66
N GLN A 21 -9.58 -2.66 37.94
CA GLN A 21 -10.80 -3.35 38.41
C GLN A 21 -10.43 -4.70 39.04
N ALA A 22 -11.01 -4.94 40.20
CA ALA A 22 -10.89 -6.18 40.98
C ALA A 22 -11.53 -7.39 40.24
N PRO A 23 -11.11 -8.64 40.49
CA PRO A 23 -11.63 -9.82 39.83
C PRO A 23 -13.08 -10.09 40.15
N VAL A 24 -13.92 -10.19 39.13
CA VAL A 24 -15.34 -10.58 39.24
C VAL A 24 -15.42 -12.12 39.23
N PRO A 25 -16.16 -12.75 40.13
CA PRO A 25 -16.34 -14.20 40.14
C PRO A 25 -17.15 -14.67 38.94
N ALA A 26 -16.77 -15.86 38.41
CA ALA A 26 -17.43 -16.49 37.28
C ALA A 26 -18.91 -16.82 37.62
N ALA A 27 -19.81 -16.02 37.06
CA ALA A 27 -21.23 -16.28 37.15
C ALA A 27 -21.68 -17.20 36.00
N ALA A 28 -22.59 -18.12 36.31
CA ALA A 28 -23.23 -19.03 35.37
C ALA A 28 -23.81 -18.27 34.16
N LYS A 29 -23.60 -18.80 32.96
CA LYS A 29 -24.09 -18.20 31.70
C LYS A 29 -25.62 -18.05 31.75
N PRO A 30 -26.18 -16.83 31.72
CA PRO A 30 -27.59 -16.64 31.43
C PRO A 30 -27.84 -16.93 29.95
N ALA A 31 -29.02 -17.50 29.65
CA ALA A 31 -29.46 -17.71 28.28
C ALA A 31 -29.44 -16.38 27.51
N VAL A 32 -28.61 -16.27 26.49
CA VAL A 32 -28.42 -15.05 25.71
C VAL A 32 -29.60 -14.84 24.79
N SER A 33 -30.32 -13.77 24.97
CA SER A 33 -31.42 -13.36 24.14
C SER A 33 -30.88 -12.35 23.09
N GLY A 34 -30.19 -12.83 22.05
CA GLY A 34 -29.75 -12.03 20.87
C GLY A 34 -28.48 -11.20 21.08
N GLY A 35 -27.77 -10.95 20.00
CA GLY A 35 -26.57 -10.12 19.94
C GLY A 35 -25.25 -10.86 20.20
N ARG A 36 -25.18 -12.17 19.91
CA ARG A 36 -23.94 -12.94 19.95
C ARG A 36 -23.20 -12.84 18.61
N VAL A 37 -21.98 -12.31 18.65
CA VAL A 37 -21.08 -12.13 17.52
C VAL A 37 -19.95 -13.13 17.64
N GLU A 38 -19.79 -13.99 16.65
CA GLU A 38 -18.76 -15.03 16.60
C GLU A 38 -17.90 -14.82 15.35
N LEU A 39 -16.64 -14.48 15.55
CA LEU A 39 -15.66 -14.39 14.46
C LEU A 39 -14.83 -15.67 14.40
N TYR A 40 -14.92 -16.37 13.31
CA TYR A 40 -14.02 -17.47 12.96
C TYR A 40 -12.92 -16.94 12.05
N LEU A 41 -11.67 -17.10 12.46
CA LEU A 41 -10.52 -16.37 11.90
C LEU A 41 -9.41 -17.32 11.46
N GLU A 42 -9.02 -17.30 10.19
CA GLU A 42 -7.72 -17.80 9.75
C GLU A 42 -6.65 -16.86 10.32
N ALA A 43 -5.74 -17.39 11.17
CA ALA A 43 -4.95 -16.58 12.11
C ALA A 43 -3.95 -15.59 11.46
N LEU A 44 -3.56 -15.81 10.20
CA LEU A 44 -2.72 -14.89 9.42
C LEU A 44 -3.44 -14.33 8.18
N ASP A 45 -4.78 -14.36 8.16
CA ASP A 45 -5.57 -13.79 7.08
C ASP A 45 -5.80 -12.28 7.26
N ALA A 46 -5.33 -11.49 6.28
CA ALA A 46 -5.49 -10.04 6.31
C ALA A 46 -6.97 -9.60 6.35
N GLN A 47 -7.87 -10.33 5.67
CA GLN A 47 -9.30 -10.05 5.69
C GLN A 47 -9.91 -10.38 7.06
N GLY A 48 -9.44 -11.46 7.68
CA GLY A 48 -9.84 -11.83 9.03
C GLY A 48 -9.48 -10.77 10.07
N TRP A 49 -8.28 -10.18 9.96
CA TRP A 49 -7.88 -9.06 10.84
C TRP A 49 -8.72 -7.80 10.61
N GLN A 50 -9.16 -7.53 9.37
CA GLN A 50 -10.11 -6.45 9.11
C GLN A 50 -11.47 -6.70 9.80
N TRP A 51 -11.98 -7.94 9.77
CA TRP A 51 -13.17 -8.31 10.54
C TRP A 51 -12.96 -8.11 12.03
N PHE A 52 -11.82 -8.58 12.57
CA PHE A 52 -11.53 -8.41 13.99
C PHE A 52 -11.52 -6.93 14.40
N PHE A 53 -10.91 -6.05 13.61
CA PHE A 53 -10.90 -4.60 13.88
C PHE A 53 -12.32 -4.01 13.96
N LEU A 54 -13.21 -4.41 13.07
CA LEU A 54 -14.61 -3.98 13.08
C LEU A 54 -15.36 -4.53 14.31
N VAL A 55 -15.18 -5.80 14.60
CA VAL A 55 -15.77 -6.50 15.76
C VAL A 55 -15.31 -5.84 17.06
N ASP A 56 -14.03 -5.56 17.25
CA ASP A 56 -13.50 -4.91 18.44
C ASP A 56 -14.03 -3.48 18.60
N THR A 57 -14.17 -2.75 17.50
CA THR A 57 -14.75 -1.40 17.50
C THR A 57 -16.23 -1.41 17.89
N VAL A 58 -17.01 -2.38 17.38
CA VAL A 58 -18.43 -2.54 17.73
C VAL A 58 -18.58 -2.97 19.18
N ARG A 59 -17.75 -3.92 19.64
CA ARG A 59 -17.73 -4.41 21.03
C ARG A 59 -17.56 -3.27 22.04
N ARG A 60 -16.65 -2.35 21.78
CA ARG A 60 -16.41 -1.20 22.68
C ARG A 60 -17.60 -0.25 22.78
N ARG A 61 -18.53 -0.31 21.84
CA ARG A 61 -19.72 0.55 21.78
C ARG A 61 -21.01 -0.15 22.20
N LEU A 62 -21.05 -1.48 22.14
CA LEU A 62 -22.22 -2.30 22.43
C LEU A 62 -21.93 -3.29 23.58
N ALA A 63 -21.82 -2.77 24.81
CA ALA A 63 -21.50 -3.57 25.99
C ALA A 63 -22.52 -4.67 26.28
N GLY A 64 -23.70 -4.63 25.66
CA GLY A 64 -24.76 -5.64 25.84
C GLY A 64 -24.63 -6.86 24.93
N ALA A 65 -23.71 -6.83 23.91
CA ALA A 65 -23.48 -7.93 23.01
C ALA A 65 -22.37 -8.86 23.51
N GLU A 66 -22.45 -10.14 23.14
CA GLU A 66 -21.40 -11.12 23.42
C GLU A 66 -20.50 -11.26 22.18
N PHE A 67 -19.18 -11.31 22.42
CA PHE A 67 -18.20 -11.42 21.34
C PHE A 67 -17.25 -12.58 21.62
N SER A 68 -17.06 -13.42 20.61
CA SER A 68 -16.06 -14.49 20.65
C SER A 68 -15.26 -14.53 19.36
N VAL A 69 -14.00 -14.95 19.48
CA VAL A 69 -13.12 -15.18 18.32
C VAL A 69 -12.53 -16.57 18.45
N SER A 70 -12.60 -17.36 17.39
CA SER A 70 -12.07 -18.72 17.34
C SER A 70 -11.16 -18.88 16.14
N PRO A 71 -9.97 -19.53 16.28
CA PRO A 71 -9.12 -19.80 15.16
C PRO A 71 -9.73 -20.87 14.26
N LEU A 72 -9.48 -20.77 12.95
CA LEU A 72 -9.82 -21.76 11.95
C LEU A 72 -8.61 -22.64 11.62
N VAL A 73 -8.83 -23.95 11.63
CA VAL A 73 -7.87 -24.96 11.22
C VAL A 73 -8.57 -26.09 10.47
N SER A 74 -7.82 -26.81 9.64
CA SER A 74 -8.28 -28.04 8.99
C SER A 74 -7.78 -29.26 9.74
N LYS A 75 -8.60 -30.30 9.84
CA LYS A 75 -8.20 -31.58 10.42
C LYS A 75 -7.74 -32.53 9.32
N ASN A 76 -6.55 -33.08 9.45
CA ASN A 76 -5.95 -34.02 8.54
C ASN A 76 -6.47 -35.47 8.78
N ALA A 77 -6.23 -36.35 7.83
CA ALA A 77 -6.68 -37.77 7.93
C ALA A 77 -6.03 -38.52 9.10
N ASP A 78 -4.83 -38.12 9.50
CA ASP A 78 -4.09 -38.70 10.64
C ASP A 78 -4.52 -38.10 12.01
N GLY A 79 -5.49 -37.17 12.02
CA GLY A 79 -6.00 -36.53 13.19
C GLY A 79 -5.26 -35.27 13.63
N THR A 80 -4.16 -34.91 13.00
CA THR A 80 -3.44 -33.65 13.21
C THR A 80 -4.19 -32.45 12.61
N PHE A 81 -3.71 -31.24 12.90
CA PHE A 81 -4.29 -30.01 12.34
C PHE A 81 -3.31 -29.33 11.39
N SER A 82 -3.85 -28.66 10.41
CA SER A 82 -3.12 -27.79 9.50
C SER A 82 -3.83 -26.46 9.32
N ALA A 83 -3.08 -25.43 8.91
CA ALA A 83 -3.60 -24.12 8.55
C ALA A 83 -3.27 -23.80 7.09
N LYS A 84 -4.08 -22.97 6.46
CA LYS A 84 -4.02 -22.66 5.02
C LYS A 84 -2.69 -22.03 4.59
N ARG A 85 -2.05 -21.23 5.50
CA ARG A 85 -0.76 -20.57 5.28
C ARG A 85 0.41 -21.25 5.99
N GLY A 86 0.26 -22.57 6.28
CA GLY A 86 1.31 -23.43 6.82
C GLY A 86 1.59 -23.24 8.32
N GLU A 87 2.80 -23.68 8.74
CA GLU A 87 3.20 -23.75 10.14
C GLU A 87 3.12 -22.42 10.92
N PRO A 88 3.48 -21.25 10.35
CA PRO A 88 3.36 -20.00 11.10
C PRO A 88 1.92 -19.67 11.48
N GLU A 89 0.95 -19.95 10.61
CA GLU A 89 -0.47 -19.74 10.88
C GLU A 89 -1.02 -20.79 11.85
N LEU A 90 -0.58 -22.02 11.72
CA LEU A 90 -0.94 -23.09 12.66
C LEU A 90 -0.45 -22.75 14.08
N ALA A 91 0.80 -22.31 14.22
CA ALA A 91 1.35 -21.91 15.51
C ALA A 91 0.56 -20.74 16.14
N GLU A 92 0.13 -19.77 15.32
CA GLU A 92 -0.72 -18.68 15.81
C GLU A 92 -2.12 -19.18 16.19
N SER A 93 -2.69 -20.09 15.41
CA SER A 93 -3.97 -20.72 15.71
C SER A 93 -3.95 -21.50 17.04
N VAL A 94 -2.83 -22.17 17.33
CA VAL A 94 -2.60 -22.82 18.62
C VAL A 94 -2.61 -21.80 19.74
N ARG A 95 -1.87 -20.69 19.62
CA ARG A 95 -1.85 -19.63 20.64
C ARG A 95 -3.23 -19.04 20.89
N LEU A 96 -4.00 -18.78 19.82
CA LEU A 96 -5.37 -18.27 19.94
C LEU A 96 -6.29 -19.26 20.64
N ALA A 97 -6.19 -20.54 20.34
CA ALA A 97 -6.98 -21.59 21.00
C ALA A 97 -6.63 -21.70 22.49
N VAL A 98 -5.35 -21.65 22.82
CA VAL A 98 -4.85 -21.66 24.21
C VAL A 98 -5.27 -20.39 24.96
N LEU A 99 -5.17 -19.22 24.34
CA LEU A 99 -5.66 -17.96 24.93
C LEU A 99 -7.15 -18.01 25.19
N HIS A 100 -7.93 -18.54 24.29
CA HIS A 100 -9.38 -18.72 24.47
C HIS A 100 -9.68 -19.61 25.67
N LYS A 101 -8.94 -20.68 25.86
CA LYS A 101 -9.14 -21.67 26.92
C LYS A 101 -8.64 -21.20 28.28
N PHE A 102 -7.39 -20.72 28.34
CA PHE A 102 -6.72 -20.45 29.61
C PHE A 102 -6.69 -18.96 30.01
N TYR A 103 -6.85 -18.06 29.04
CA TYR A 103 -6.76 -16.61 29.25
C TYR A 103 -7.92 -15.84 28.58
N PRO A 104 -9.19 -16.28 28.75
CA PRO A 104 -10.31 -15.70 28.00
C PRO A 104 -10.46 -14.19 28.20
N ALA A 105 -10.18 -13.68 29.40
CA ALA A 105 -10.23 -12.25 29.69
C ALA A 105 -9.11 -11.43 29.02
N LYS A 106 -8.03 -12.09 28.57
CA LYS A 106 -6.87 -11.46 27.94
C LYS A 106 -6.88 -11.57 26.41
N MET A 107 -7.67 -12.50 25.89
CA MET A 107 -7.67 -12.83 24.46
C MET A 107 -7.94 -11.62 23.57
N LEU A 108 -8.94 -10.81 23.89
CA LEU A 108 -9.28 -9.65 23.06
C LEU A 108 -8.19 -8.57 23.07
N ASN A 109 -7.49 -8.38 24.18
CA ASN A 109 -6.33 -7.48 24.26
C ASN A 109 -5.17 -8.02 23.43
N TYR A 110 -4.92 -9.34 23.49
CA TYR A 110 -3.94 -9.98 22.62
C TYR A 110 -4.26 -9.77 21.14
N LEU A 111 -5.48 -10.04 20.72
CA LEU A 111 -5.93 -9.84 19.35
C LEU A 111 -5.84 -8.37 18.91
N SER A 112 -6.15 -7.42 19.79
CA SER A 112 -6.00 -5.99 19.49
C SER A 112 -4.55 -5.63 19.21
N ALA A 113 -3.60 -6.12 20.00
CA ALA A 113 -2.17 -5.91 19.76
C ALA A 113 -1.70 -6.62 18.48
N ARG A 114 -2.14 -7.88 18.28
CA ARG A 114 -1.79 -8.67 17.07
C ARG A 114 -2.29 -8.03 15.79
N SER A 115 -3.44 -7.36 15.80
CA SER A 115 -3.98 -6.67 14.62
C SER A 115 -3.10 -5.50 14.16
N LEU A 116 -2.29 -4.94 15.05
CA LEU A 116 -1.32 -3.87 14.73
C LEU A 116 0.00 -4.42 14.19
N THR A 117 0.36 -5.65 14.58
CA THR A 117 1.59 -6.34 14.18
C THR A 117 1.27 -7.74 13.65
N PRO A 118 0.64 -7.89 12.48
CA PRO A 118 0.16 -9.17 11.98
C PRO A 118 1.29 -10.12 11.52
N ALA A 119 2.57 -9.65 11.49
CA ALA A 119 3.72 -10.48 11.18
C ALA A 119 3.84 -11.67 12.16
N ALA A 120 4.33 -12.81 11.67
CA ALA A 120 4.37 -14.06 12.42
C ALA A 120 5.14 -13.99 13.76
N ASP A 121 6.12 -13.11 13.86
CA ASP A 121 7.00 -12.90 15.03
C ASP A 121 6.44 -11.94 16.09
N GLY A 122 5.45 -11.10 15.74
CA GLY A 122 4.88 -10.08 16.65
C GLY A 122 4.02 -10.62 17.80
N TRP A 123 3.90 -11.94 17.97
CA TRP A 123 3.02 -12.54 18.97
C TRP A 123 3.53 -12.38 20.43
N ARG A 124 4.85 -12.31 20.64
CA ARG A 124 5.43 -12.14 21.98
C ARG A 124 5.08 -10.76 22.56
N ASP A 125 5.22 -9.73 21.75
CA ASP A 125 4.87 -8.36 22.15
C ASP A 125 3.35 -8.23 22.41
N ALA A 126 2.54 -8.89 21.59
CA ALA A 126 1.10 -8.92 21.78
C ALA A 126 0.71 -9.66 23.09
N ALA A 127 1.41 -10.74 23.46
CA ALA A 127 1.19 -11.43 24.73
C ALA A 127 1.53 -10.53 25.92
N VAL A 128 2.69 -9.86 25.89
CA VAL A 128 3.09 -8.90 26.93
C VAL A 128 2.08 -7.77 27.05
N PHE A 129 1.66 -7.19 25.93
CA PHE A 129 0.62 -6.13 25.90
C PHE A 129 -0.70 -6.60 26.53
N ALA A 130 -1.07 -7.85 26.29
CA ALA A 130 -2.27 -8.45 26.90
C ALA A 130 -2.10 -8.80 28.37
N GLY A 131 -0.91 -8.67 28.92
CA GLY A 131 -0.60 -9.09 30.30
C GLY A 131 -0.56 -10.62 30.41
N VAL A 132 -0.09 -11.32 29.38
CA VAL A 132 0.19 -12.76 29.35
C VAL A 132 1.70 -12.94 29.23
N ASN A 133 2.27 -13.81 30.06
CA ASN A 133 3.69 -14.15 29.94
C ASN A 133 3.89 -14.97 28.66
N PRO A 134 4.75 -14.54 27.70
CA PRO A 134 4.96 -15.26 26.45
C PRO A 134 5.50 -16.69 26.64
N ASP A 135 6.38 -16.90 27.61
CA ASP A 135 7.00 -18.22 27.84
C ASP A 135 6.00 -19.20 28.47
N GLU A 136 5.09 -18.71 29.33
CA GLU A 136 3.98 -19.52 29.84
C GLU A 136 2.96 -19.82 28.74
N LEU A 137 2.66 -18.85 27.87
CA LEU A 137 1.78 -19.07 26.71
C LEU A 137 2.36 -20.15 25.79
N GLU A 138 3.65 -20.11 25.52
CA GLU A 138 4.34 -21.11 24.69
C GLU A 138 4.36 -22.49 25.36
N LYS A 139 4.58 -22.55 26.68
CA LYS A 139 4.49 -23.77 27.45
C LYS A 139 3.08 -24.39 27.43
N HIS A 140 2.05 -23.58 27.58
CA HIS A 140 0.67 -24.04 27.44
C HIS A 140 0.36 -24.45 25.99
N ALA A 141 0.89 -23.74 24.99
CA ALA A 141 0.73 -24.10 23.59
C ALA A 141 1.34 -25.49 23.28
N ALA A 142 2.52 -25.77 23.84
CA ALA A 142 3.19 -27.06 23.70
C ALA A 142 2.42 -28.19 24.42
N ALA A 143 1.91 -27.95 25.64
CA ALA A 143 1.25 -28.97 26.44
C ALA A 143 -0.21 -29.23 26.03
N GLU A 144 -0.96 -28.18 25.74
CA GLU A 144 -2.42 -28.23 25.60
C GLU A 144 -2.93 -27.79 24.20
N GLY A 145 -2.01 -27.35 23.34
CA GLY A 145 -2.37 -26.71 22.06
C GLY A 145 -3.20 -27.60 21.15
N GLN A 146 -2.86 -28.87 21.02
CA GLN A 146 -3.61 -29.83 20.20
C GLN A 146 -5.04 -30.06 20.73
N ALA A 147 -5.20 -30.17 22.03
CA ALA A 147 -6.51 -30.30 22.67
C ALA A 147 -7.37 -29.03 22.49
N ALA A 148 -6.74 -27.86 22.66
CA ALA A 148 -7.41 -26.56 22.45
C ALA A 148 -7.82 -26.36 20.98
N LEU A 149 -6.98 -26.74 20.02
CA LEU A 149 -7.33 -26.72 18.59
C LEU A 149 -8.47 -27.67 18.26
N ALA A 150 -8.50 -28.85 18.89
CA ALA A 150 -9.60 -29.81 18.69
C ALA A 150 -10.96 -29.22 19.13
N GLU A 151 -10.98 -28.48 20.23
CA GLU A 151 -12.17 -27.75 20.70
C GLU A 151 -12.58 -26.64 19.71
N ALA A 152 -11.62 -25.83 19.23
CA ALA A 152 -11.86 -24.78 18.23
C ALA A 152 -12.37 -25.36 16.89
N TYR A 153 -11.76 -26.44 16.41
CA TYR A 153 -12.21 -27.17 15.22
C TYR A 153 -13.62 -27.71 15.37
N LYS A 154 -13.93 -28.32 16.52
CA LYS A 154 -15.30 -28.81 16.80
C LYS A 154 -16.32 -27.67 16.75
N ALA A 155 -15.99 -26.51 17.30
CA ALA A 155 -16.86 -25.32 17.26
C ALA A 155 -17.09 -24.80 15.85
N SER A 156 -16.02 -24.64 15.04
CA SER A 156 -16.14 -24.20 13.64
C SER A 156 -16.88 -25.18 12.76
N SER A 157 -16.62 -26.50 12.93
CA SER A 157 -17.33 -27.57 12.20
C SER A 157 -18.81 -27.60 12.56
N ALA A 158 -19.17 -27.45 13.84
CA ALA A 158 -20.57 -27.39 14.27
C ALA A 158 -21.30 -26.15 13.74
N ALA A 159 -20.58 -25.04 13.53
CA ALA A 159 -21.08 -23.82 12.91
C ALA A 159 -21.12 -23.89 11.38
N GLY A 160 -20.56 -24.95 10.75
CA GLY A 160 -20.49 -25.09 9.30
C GLY A 160 -19.52 -24.10 8.64
N VAL A 161 -18.47 -23.65 9.36
CA VAL A 161 -17.54 -22.62 8.90
C VAL A 161 -16.23 -23.26 8.50
N ALA A 162 -15.80 -23.00 7.25
CA ALA A 162 -14.55 -23.54 6.66
C ALA A 162 -13.55 -22.43 6.26
N GLU A 163 -13.96 -21.16 6.28
CA GLU A 163 -13.14 -19.99 5.95
C GLU A 163 -13.48 -18.83 6.90
N THR A 164 -12.63 -17.79 6.92
CA THR A 164 -12.87 -16.60 7.77
C THR A 164 -14.31 -16.11 7.62
N SER A 165 -15.07 -16.13 8.71
CA SER A 165 -16.50 -15.82 8.71
C SER A 165 -16.93 -15.15 9.99
N LEU A 166 -17.89 -14.24 9.87
CA LEU A 166 -18.56 -13.58 10.98
C LEU A 166 -20.00 -14.10 11.09
N LEU A 167 -20.38 -14.60 12.26
CA LEU A 167 -21.74 -15.01 12.55
C LEU A 167 -22.38 -14.04 13.56
N LEU A 168 -23.66 -13.76 13.35
CA LEU A 168 -24.51 -13.05 14.29
C LEU A 168 -25.66 -13.98 14.71
N ASP A 169 -25.72 -14.29 15.99
CA ASP A 169 -26.67 -15.25 16.57
C ASP A 169 -26.66 -16.61 15.84
N GLY A 170 -25.45 -17.10 15.49
CA GLY A 170 -25.23 -18.38 14.82
C GLY A 170 -25.54 -18.38 13.31
N LYS A 171 -25.87 -17.23 12.71
CA LYS A 171 -26.11 -17.11 11.26
C LYS A 171 -25.02 -16.28 10.61
N PRO A 172 -24.55 -16.64 9.40
CA PRO A 172 -23.59 -15.83 8.66
C PRO A 172 -24.06 -14.38 8.49
N PHE A 173 -23.20 -13.43 8.85
CA PHE A 173 -23.47 -12.03 8.62
C PHE A 173 -23.34 -11.72 7.12
N SER A 174 -24.45 -11.41 6.47
CA SER A 174 -24.54 -11.15 5.04
C SER A 174 -24.32 -9.66 4.68
N GLY A 175 -24.14 -8.80 5.68
CA GLY A 175 -23.88 -7.38 5.45
C GLY A 175 -22.44 -7.10 5.00
N PRO A 176 -22.18 -5.89 4.47
CA PRO A 176 -20.83 -5.52 4.04
C PRO A 176 -19.87 -5.43 5.23
N GLN A 177 -18.58 -5.69 4.96
CA GLN A 177 -17.49 -5.59 5.94
C GLN A 177 -17.21 -4.11 6.28
N ARG A 178 -18.14 -3.49 6.99
CA ARG A 178 -18.10 -2.08 7.41
C ARG A 178 -18.62 -1.88 8.82
N LEU A 179 -18.09 -0.85 9.47
CA LEU A 179 -18.41 -0.56 10.89
C LEU A 179 -19.91 -0.33 11.11
N MET A 180 -20.53 0.56 10.36
CA MET A 180 -21.92 0.95 10.60
C MET A 180 -22.95 -0.14 10.28
N PRO A 181 -22.84 -0.88 9.15
CA PRO A 181 -23.68 -2.05 8.90
C PRO A 181 -23.56 -3.11 10.01
N LEU A 182 -22.34 -3.43 10.44
CA LEU A 182 -22.12 -4.39 11.51
C LEU A 182 -22.70 -3.87 12.84
N PHE A 183 -22.40 -2.61 13.20
CA PHE A 183 -22.96 -1.98 14.39
C PHE A 183 -24.50 -2.01 14.38
N ALA A 184 -25.12 -1.63 13.27
CA ALA A 184 -26.58 -1.62 13.15
C ALA A 184 -27.19 -3.02 13.30
N ALA A 185 -26.59 -4.03 12.67
CA ALA A 185 -27.06 -5.41 12.75
C ALA A 185 -26.95 -5.98 14.17
N VAL A 186 -25.77 -5.80 14.81
CA VAL A 186 -25.55 -6.27 16.19
C VAL A 186 -26.46 -5.51 17.15
N ASN A 187 -26.61 -4.20 17.00
CA ASN A 187 -27.49 -3.39 17.84
C ASN A 187 -28.97 -3.77 17.69
N ALA A 188 -29.40 -4.09 16.48
CA ALA A 188 -30.78 -4.56 16.22
C ALA A 188 -31.06 -5.94 16.84
N ALA A 189 -30.04 -6.81 16.89
CA ALA A 189 -30.13 -8.14 17.50
C ALA A 189 -30.22 -8.07 19.04
N LEU A 190 -29.76 -6.98 19.67
CA LEU A 190 -29.85 -6.79 21.12
C LEU A 190 -31.31 -6.60 21.58
N PRO A 191 -31.66 -7.04 22.82
CA PRO A 191 -32.88 -6.65 23.45
C PRO A 191 -33.02 -5.12 23.54
N ALA A 192 -34.24 -4.60 23.39
CA ALA A 192 -34.47 -3.16 23.30
C ALA A 192 -33.79 -2.33 24.43
N PRO A 193 -33.81 -2.77 25.73
CA PRO A 193 -33.15 -2.02 26.80
C PRO A 193 -31.61 -1.95 26.68
N LYS A 194 -30.98 -2.85 25.91
CA LYS A 194 -29.54 -2.91 25.71
C LYS A 194 -29.06 -2.23 24.44
N ARG A 195 -29.97 -1.73 23.62
CA ARG A 195 -29.65 -1.06 22.36
C ARG A 195 -29.05 0.30 22.63
N ALA A 196 -27.92 0.57 21.95
CA ALA A 196 -27.33 1.90 21.92
C ALA A 196 -28.08 2.80 20.92
N ALA A 197 -28.18 4.09 21.23
CA ALA A 197 -28.61 5.07 20.26
C ALA A 197 -27.61 5.11 19.07
N PRO A 198 -28.09 5.28 17.82
CA PRO A 198 -27.20 5.50 16.71
C PRO A 198 -26.25 6.68 16.98
N PRO A 199 -25.00 6.64 16.49
CA PRO A 199 -24.10 7.78 16.60
C PRO A 199 -24.76 9.07 16.11
N ALA A 200 -24.55 10.18 16.82
CA ALA A 200 -25.12 11.47 16.45
C ALA A 200 -24.78 11.82 15.00
N GLY A 201 -25.79 12.20 14.23
CA GLY A 201 -25.62 12.53 12.80
C GLY A 201 -25.68 11.33 11.84
N TYR A 202 -25.76 10.09 12.34
CA TYR A 202 -25.96 8.95 11.45
C TYR A 202 -27.41 8.94 10.90
N LYS A 203 -27.52 9.21 9.62
CA LYS A 203 -28.76 8.97 8.86
C LYS A 203 -28.51 7.74 7.97
N PRO A 204 -29.30 6.65 8.12
CA PRO A 204 -29.26 5.55 7.16
C PRO A 204 -29.50 6.14 5.76
N ARG A 205 -28.51 6.08 4.90
CA ARG A 205 -28.69 6.48 3.51
C ARG A 205 -29.37 5.32 2.79
N PRO A 206 -30.48 5.52 2.06
CA PRO A 206 -31.02 4.48 1.19
C PRO A 206 -29.89 3.96 0.31
N ALA A 207 -29.79 2.65 0.15
CA ALA A 207 -28.80 2.04 -0.75
C ALA A 207 -29.15 2.48 -2.18
N ALA A 208 -28.49 3.55 -2.65
CA ALA A 208 -28.51 3.86 -4.09
C ALA A 208 -27.79 2.72 -4.82
N PRO A 209 -28.25 2.29 -6.00
CA PRO A 209 -27.55 1.29 -6.77
C PRO A 209 -26.10 1.75 -7.00
N PRO A 210 -25.12 0.82 -6.94
CA PRO A 210 -23.73 1.19 -7.15
C PRO A 210 -23.55 1.79 -8.55
N PRO A 211 -22.66 2.80 -8.71
CA PRO A 211 -22.36 3.36 -10.02
C PRO A 211 -21.68 2.31 -10.91
N GLY A 212 -21.75 2.51 -12.23
CA GLY A 212 -20.95 1.70 -13.16
C GLY A 212 -19.47 1.85 -12.83
N PHE A 213 -18.73 0.74 -12.89
CA PHE A 213 -17.30 0.66 -12.58
C PHE A 213 -16.57 -0.17 -13.64
N TRP A 214 -15.55 0.42 -14.25
CA TRP A 214 -14.74 -0.21 -15.28
C TRP A 214 -13.27 -0.16 -14.91
N VAL A 215 -12.54 -1.21 -15.26
CA VAL A 215 -11.09 -1.29 -15.13
C VAL A 215 -10.52 -1.50 -16.53
N VAL A 216 -9.86 -0.47 -17.05
CA VAL A 216 -9.21 -0.53 -18.37
C VAL A 216 -7.81 -1.07 -18.19
N LEU A 217 -7.48 -2.14 -18.91
CA LEU A 217 -6.22 -2.87 -18.86
C LEU A 217 -5.61 -3.01 -20.26
N THR A 218 -4.35 -3.37 -20.34
CA THR A 218 -3.69 -3.78 -21.59
C THR A 218 -2.76 -4.95 -21.30
N SER A 219 -2.33 -5.65 -22.34
CA SER A 219 -1.39 -6.77 -22.21
C SER A 219 -0.13 -6.36 -21.42
N GLY A 220 0.27 -7.21 -20.49
CA GLY A 220 1.43 -7.00 -19.62
C GLY A 220 1.23 -5.97 -18.50
N VAL A 221 0.02 -5.45 -18.31
CA VAL A 221 -0.32 -4.58 -17.18
C VAL A 221 -1.21 -5.34 -16.21
N ALA A 222 -0.76 -5.50 -14.97
CA ALA A 222 -1.51 -6.22 -13.95
C ALA A 222 -2.63 -5.35 -13.34
N LYS A 223 -3.80 -5.97 -13.12
CA LYS A 223 -4.85 -5.35 -12.30
C LYS A 223 -4.46 -5.41 -10.81
N SER A 224 -5.03 -4.53 -10.02
CA SER A 224 -4.93 -4.57 -8.57
C SER A 224 -6.27 -5.01 -7.95
N ASP A 225 -6.34 -6.26 -7.46
CA ASP A 225 -7.52 -6.75 -6.76
C ASP A 225 -7.74 -5.99 -5.44
N ALA A 226 -6.66 -5.52 -4.80
CA ALA A 226 -6.73 -4.68 -3.62
C ALA A 226 -7.44 -3.34 -3.90
N LEU A 227 -7.16 -2.70 -5.05
CA LEU A 227 -7.86 -1.48 -5.46
C LEU A 227 -9.33 -1.75 -5.78
N VAL A 228 -9.65 -2.85 -6.46
CA VAL A 228 -11.06 -3.23 -6.69
C VAL A 228 -11.79 -3.38 -5.36
N GLY A 229 -11.18 -4.01 -4.36
CA GLY A 229 -11.71 -4.11 -3.00
C GLY A 229 -11.85 -2.75 -2.29
N VAL A 230 -10.97 -1.77 -2.59
CA VAL A 230 -11.12 -0.39 -2.08
C VAL A 230 -12.40 0.24 -2.64
N PHE A 231 -12.68 0.08 -3.95
CA PHE A 231 -13.90 0.63 -4.56
C PHE A 231 -15.17 0.01 -4.00
N ASP A 232 -15.17 -1.29 -3.66
CA ASP A 232 -16.32 -1.92 -2.99
C ASP A 232 -16.59 -1.32 -1.60
N ARG A 233 -15.55 -0.86 -0.90
CA ARG A 233 -15.72 -0.13 0.38
C ARG A 233 -16.38 1.24 0.22
N TYR A 234 -16.14 1.92 -0.90
CA TYR A 234 -16.82 3.19 -1.21
C TYR A 234 -18.24 2.98 -1.73
N PHE A 235 -18.44 1.92 -2.54
CA PHE A 235 -19.70 1.66 -3.23
C PHE A 235 -20.09 0.19 -3.08
N GLU A 236 -20.88 -0.10 -2.08
CA GLU A 236 -21.33 -1.45 -1.74
C GLU A 236 -21.92 -2.18 -2.95
N GLY A 237 -21.41 -3.38 -3.22
CA GLY A 237 -21.87 -4.22 -4.33
C GLY A 237 -21.41 -3.75 -5.71
N ILE A 238 -20.46 -2.81 -5.80
CA ILE A 238 -19.89 -2.38 -7.08
C ILE A 238 -19.15 -3.57 -7.72
N LYS A 239 -19.36 -3.77 -9.01
CA LYS A 239 -18.70 -4.83 -9.77
C LYS A 239 -17.87 -4.23 -10.89
N ALA A 240 -16.61 -4.65 -10.96
CA ALA A 240 -15.70 -4.23 -12.00
C ALA A 240 -16.03 -4.91 -13.33
N VAL A 241 -16.18 -4.13 -14.37
CA VAL A 241 -16.20 -4.56 -15.77
C VAL A 241 -14.81 -4.33 -16.34
N TYR A 242 -14.15 -5.40 -16.78
CA TYR A 242 -12.80 -5.29 -17.33
C TYR A 242 -12.86 -5.02 -18.82
N VAL A 243 -12.14 -3.99 -19.27
CA VAL A 243 -12.14 -3.52 -20.65
C VAL A 243 -10.70 -3.50 -21.18
N ASP A 244 -10.47 -4.13 -22.33
CA ASP A 244 -9.16 -4.05 -22.99
C ASP A 244 -8.95 -2.67 -23.61
N TYR A 245 -7.73 -2.10 -23.43
CA TYR A 245 -7.39 -0.77 -23.94
C TYR A 245 -7.53 -0.69 -25.47
N GLY A 246 -7.19 -1.76 -26.20
CA GLY A 246 -7.31 -1.85 -27.66
C GLY A 246 -8.73 -2.06 -28.18
N SER A 247 -9.72 -2.27 -27.31
CA SER A 247 -11.09 -2.61 -27.71
C SER A 247 -11.89 -1.43 -28.29
N ALA A 248 -12.85 -1.74 -29.17
CA ALA A 248 -13.81 -0.77 -29.68
C ALA A 248 -14.69 -0.18 -28.56
N GLU A 249 -15.00 -0.98 -27.53
CA GLU A 249 -15.76 -0.53 -26.36
C GLU A 249 -15.02 0.58 -25.62
N ARG A 250 -13.71 0.41 -25.37
CA ARG A 250 -12.88 1.45 -24.73
C ARG A 250 -12.87 2.71 -25.60
N ALA A 251 -12.64 2.57 -26.91
CA ALA A 251 -12.57 3.71 -27.82
C ALA A 251 -13.87 4.52 -27.84
N ALA A 252 -15.02 3.85 -27.73
CA ALA A 252 -16.31 4.50 -27.68
C ALA A 252 -16.64 5.15 -26.33
N LYS A 253 -16.36 4.45 -25.23
CA LYS A 253 -16.71 4.92 -23.87
C LYS A 253 -15.68 5.85 -23.24
N PHE A 254 -14.39 5.55 -23.43
CA PHE A 254 -13.27 6.21 -22.76
C PHE A 254 -12.20 6.62 -23.80
N PRO A 255 -12.52 7.53 -24.73
CA PRO A 255 -11.62 7.88 -25.84
C PRO A 255 -10.31 8.52 -25.37
N SER A 256 -10.37 9.26 -24.28
CA SER A 256 -9.25 10.06 -23.75
C SER A 256 -8.79 9.51 -22.40
N LEU A 257 -7.92 8.49 -22.43
CA LEU A 257 -7.24 7.99 -21.26
C LEU A 257 -5.73 8.28 -21.39
N ASP A 258 -5.16 8.91 -20.36
CA ASP A 258 -3.74 9.25 -20.32
C ASP A 258 -2.89 8.08 -19.86
N PHE A 259 -3.46 7.18 -19.08
CA PHE A 259 -2.76 6.08 -18.43
C PHE A 259 -3.59 4.81 -18.33
N VAL A 260 -2.91 3.66 -18.37
CA VAL A 260 -3.47 2.32 -18.14
C VAL A 260 -2.54 1.56 -17.19
N PRO A 261 -3.02 0.98 -16.07
CA PRO A 261 -4.42 0.71 -15.72
C PRO A 261 -5.16 1.95 -15.22
N SER A 262 -6.41 2.10 -15.67
CA SER A 262 -7.33 3.12 -15.19
C SER A 262 -8.57 2.48 -14.58
N TYR A 263 -8.97 2.99 -13.42
CA TYR A 263 -10.16 2.60 -12.68
C TYR A 263 -11.18 3.72 -12.83
N ILE A 264 -12.29 3.42 -13.45
CA ILE A 264 -13.26 4.42 -13.95
C ILE A 264 -14.63 4.19 -13.32
N ILE A 265 -15.16 5.21 -12.68
CA ILE A 265 -16.48 5.19 -12.04
C ILE A 265 -17.40 6.15 -12.81
N ALA A 266 -18.66 5.76 -13.01
CA ALA A 266 -19.68 6.68 -13.51
C ALA A 266 -19.81 7.88 -12.56
N GLY A 267 -19.65 9.10 -13.08
CA GLY A 267 -19.64 10.35 -12.30
C GLY A 267 -21.05 10.79 -11.89
N THR A 268 -21.82 9.90 -11.24
CA THR A 268 -23.12 10.25 -10.69
C THR A 268 -22.99 11.27 -9.55
N PRO A 269 -24.03 12.04 -9.23
CA PRO A 269 -24.01 12.98 -8.10
C PRO A 269 -23.60 12.29 -6.79
N GLU A 270 -24.05 11.06 -6.57
CA GLU A 270 -23.73 10.27 -5.38
C GLU A 270 -22.26 9.84 -5.38
N ALA A 271 -21.71 9.44 -6.54
CA ALA A 271 -20.30 9.06 -6.66
C ALA A 271 -19.39 10.27 -6.40
N LYS A 272 -19.72 11.43 -6.99
CA LYS A 272 -19.00 12.68 -6.75
C LYS A 272 -19.06 13.11 -5.30
N ALA A 273 -20.22 13.04 -4.65
CA ALA A 273 -20.37 13.37 -3.24
C ALA A 273 -19.58 12.44 -2.30
N ARG A 274 -19.44 11.15 -2.67
CA ARG A 274 -18.66 10.17 -1.88
C ARG A 274 -17.16 10.33 -2.04
N LEU A 275 -16.70 10.78 -3.20
CA LEU A 275 -15.29 10.94 -3.57
C LEU A 275 -14.85 12.42 -3.61
N ASP A 276 -15.62 13.32 -2.99
CA ASP A 276 -15.38 14.77 -3.03
C ASP A 276 -13.97 15.16 -2.55
N ASN A 277 -13.49 14.53 -1.46
CA ASN A 277 -12.16 14.77 -0.94
C ASN A 277 -11.07 14.29 -1.90
N GLU A 278 -11.25 13.12 -2.49
CA GLU A 278 -10.33 12.50 -3.43
C GLU A 278 -10.30 13.26 -4.76
N ILE A 279 -11.44 13.80 -5.20
CA ILE A 279 -11.53 14.68 -6.38
C ILE A 279 -10.80 16.00 -6.09
N LYS A 280 -11.06 16.64 -4.96
CA LYS A 280 -10.39 17.89 -4.54
C LYS A 280 -8.88 17.72 -4.34
N ALA A 281 -8.47 16.53 -3.91
CA ALA A 281 -7.05 16.17 -3.79
C ALA A 281 -6.39 15.81 -5.14
N GLY A 282 -7.15 15.77 -6.25
CA GLY A 282 -6.64 15.41 -7.57
C GLY A 282 -6.34 13.92 -7.75
N ILE A 283 -6.79 13.07 -6.82
CA ILE A 283 -6.64 11.60 -6.90
C ILE A 283 -7.55 11.05 -8.01
N PHE A 284 -8.76 11.57 -8.10
CA PHE A 284 -9.67 11.31 -9.22
C PHE A 284 -9.69 12.50 -10.17
N LYS A 285 -9.58 12.23 -11.46
CA LYS A 285 -9.79 13.20 -12.54
C LYS A 285 -11.19 13.06 -13.10
N GLU A 286 -11.88 14.17 -13.29
CA GLU A 286 -13.15 14.16 -14.04
C GLU A 286 -12.88 14.14 -15.54
N ASN A 287 -13.44 13.17 -16.24
CA ASN A 287 -13.28 13.03 -17.69
C ASN A 287 -14.58 12.49 -18.32
N GLY A 288 -15.22 13.28 -19.18
CA GLY A 288 -16.38 12.85 -19.98
C GLY A 288 -17.56 12.30 -19.17
N GLY A 289 -17.82 12.82 -17.97
CA GLY A 289 -18.88 12.30 -17.09
C GLY A 289 -18.46 11.11 -16.23
N TYR A 290 -17.19 10.77 -16.22
CA TYR A 290 -16.59 9.72 -15.41
C TYR A 290 -15.58 10.29 -14.42
N LEU A 291 -15.34 9.54 -13.35
CA LEU A 291 -14.25 9.76 -12.38
C LEU A 291 -13.17 8.73 -12.67
N VAL A 292 -11.97 9.17 -13.02
CA VAL A 292 -10.85 8.32 -13.45
C VAL A 292 -9.76 8.36 -12.40
N TYR A 293 -9.37 7.19 -11.88
CA TYR A 293 -8.19 6.96 -11.06
C TYR A 293 -7.14 6.19 -11.88
N GLU A 294 -5.92 6.71 -11.94
CA GLU A 294 -4.77 6.10 -12.63
C GLU A 294 -3.85 5.45 -11.61
N ASP A 295 -3.69 4.12 -11.66
CA ASP A 295 -2.76 3.39 -10.78
C ASP A 295 -1.33 3.45 -11.29
N ARG A 296 -0.66 4.57 -11.05
CA ARG A 296 0.74 4.78 -11.48
C ARG A 296 1.77 4.11 -10.59
N GLN A 297 1.39 3.59 -9.42
CA GLN A 297 2.33 3.02 -8.45
C GLN A 297 2.94 1.67 -8.90
N ARG A 298 2.26 0.98 -9.80
CA ARG A 298 2.64 -0.38 -10.24
C ARG A 298 3.19 -0.42 -11.66
N GLY A 299 3.34 0.73 -12.29
CA GLY A 299 3.66 0.80 -13.71
C GLY A 299 2.43 0.63 -14.60
N GLY A 300 2.65 0.77 -15.93
CA GLY A 300 1.54 0.72 -16.88
C GLY A 300 1.92 1.18 -18.28
N LEU A 301 0.95 1.80 -18.95
CA LEU A 301 1.10 2.39 -20.28
C LEU A 301 0.73 3.89 -20.24
N LEU A 302 1.63 4.76 -20.67
CA LEU A 302 1.35 6.17 -20.93
C LEU A 302 0.59 6.27 -22.26
N ALA A 303 -0.73 6.15 -22.19
CA ALA A 303 -1.59 5.86 -23.33
C ALA A 303 -1.73 7.04 -24.30
N SER A 304 -1.65 8.28 -23.81
CA SER A 304 -1.72 9.50 -24.62
C SER A 304 -0.37 9.89 -25.25
N ARG A 305 0.72 9.22 -24.85
CA ARG A 305 2.07 9.57 -25.30
C ARG A 305 2.44 8.86 -26.59
N ALA A 306 3.11 9.59 -27.49
CA ALA A 306 3.67 9.00 -28.70
C ALA A 306 4.80 8.01 -28.37
N GLY A 307 4.87 6.92 -29.12
CA GLY A 307 5.96 5.96 -29.01
C GLY A 307 7.31 6.57 -29.41
N LYS A 308 8.38 6.18 -28.73
CA LYS A 308 9.77 6.62 -28.94
C LYS A 308 10.67 5.39 -28.98
N LYS A 309 10.86 4.85 -30.19
CA LYS A 309 11.56 3.57 -30.37
C LYS A 309 13.00 3.59 -29.82
N ASN A 310 13.41 2.44 -29.28
CA ASN A 310 14.77 2.20 -28.78
C ASN A 310 15.23 3.22 -27.73
N THR A 311 14.34 3.65 -26.86
CA THR A 311 14.66 4.61 -25.81
C THR A 311 14.23 4.05 -24.46
N LEU A 312 15.11 4.15 -23.48
CA LEU A 312 14.81 3.98 -22.05
C LEU A 312 15.01 5.33 -21.37
N GLU A 313 13.93 5.93 -20.91
CA GLU A 313 13.94 7.13 -20.09
C GLU A 313 13.94 6.68 -18.62
N VAL A 314 14.84 7.23 -17.84
CA VAL A 314 15.06 6.90 -16.42
C VAL A 314 14.77 8.15 -15.60
N PHE A 315 13.79 8.08 -14.72
CA PHE A 315 13.38 9.19 -13.87
C PHE A 315 13.86 8.94 -12.45
N VAL A 316 14.73 9.80 -11.96
CA VAL A 316 15.41 9.64 -10.68
C VAL A 316 15.46 10.95 -9.89
N MET A 317 15.98 10.87 -8.69
CA MET A 317 16.41 11.98 -7.85
C MET A 317 17.88 11.69 -7.48
N SER A 318 18.81 12.62 -7.72
CA SER A 318 20.25 12.36 -7.58
C SER A 318 20.73 12.03 -6.16
N GLN A 319 19.91 12.28 -5.15
CA GLN A 319 20.20 11.89 -3.76
C GLN A 319 19.27 10.77 -3.27
N CYS A 320 18.44 10.18 -4.14
CA CYS A 320 17.61 9.03 -3.79
C CYS A 320 18.46 7.74 -3.85
N PRO A 321 18.66 7.00 -2.73
CA PRO A 321 19.47 5.80 -2.73
C PRO A 321 19.01 4.74 -3.73
N PHE A 322 17.69 4.57 -3.90
CA PHE A 322 17.13 3.61 -4.85
C PHE A 322 17.31 4.06 -6.32
N GLY A 323 17.21 5.38 -6.57
CA GLY A 323 17.50 5.96 -7.87
C GLY A 323 18.96 5.74 -8.28
N VAL A 324 19.87 6.06 -7.38
CA VAL A 324 21.32 5.88 -7.55
C VAL A 324 21.70 4.41 -7.75
N LEU A 325 21.09 3.49 -7.02
CA LEU A 325 21.30 2.05 -7.24
C LEU A 325 20.89 1.62 -8.65
N ALA A 326 19.77 2.15 -9.15
CA ALA A 326 19.32 1.86 -10.51
C ALA A 326 20.25 2.47 -11.56
N GLU A 327 20.70 3.71 -11.37
CA GLU A 327 21.70 4.35 -12.25
C GLU A 327 22.99 3.51 -12.29
N ASN A 328 23.55 3.12 -11.15
CA ASN A 328 24.76 2.30 -11.10
C ASN A 328 24.58 0.96 -11.83
N SER A 329 23.45 0.29 -11.64
CA SER A 329 23.14 -0.96 -12.37
C SER A 329 23.05 -0.75 -13.88
N LEU A 330 22.47 0.37 -14.32
CA LEU A 330 22.40 0.73 -15.74
C LEU A 330 23.77 1.11 -16.32
N LEU A 331 24.59 1.86 -15.59
CA LEU A 331 25.97 2.19 -16.00
C LEU A 331 26.82 0.92 -16.16
N GLU A 332 26.72 -0.03 -15.23
CA GLU A 332 27.37 -1.33 -15.37
C GLU A 332 26.82 -2.15 -16.55
N ALA A 333 25.51 -2.08 -16.80
CA ALA A 333 24.89 -2.74 -17.96
C ALA A 333 25.33 -2.14 -19.29
N VAL A 334 25.51 -0.81 -19.37
CA VAL A 334 26.08 -0.10 -20.54
C VAL A 334 27.53 -0.55 -20.76
N LYS A 335 28.35 -0.52 -19.72
CA LYS A 335 29.76 -0.94 -19.74
C LYS A 335 29.91 -2.40 -20.15
N GLY A 336 29.05 -3.28 -19.62
CA GLY A 336 29.01 -4.71 -19.95
C GLY A 336 28.39 -5.02 -21.32
N LYS A 337 27.83 -4.02 -22.00
CA LYS A 337 27.13 -4.18 -23.31
C LYS A 337 25.99 -5.21 -23.23
N VAL A 338 25.26 -5.27 -22.10
CA VAL A 338 24.17 -6.23 -21.89
C VAL A 338 22.78 -5.66 -22.19
N LEU A 339 22.68 -4.36 -22.49
CA LEU A 339 21.43 -3.71 -22.91
C LEU A 339 21.13 -3.99 -24.39
N PRO A 340 19.86 -3.88 -24.82
CA PRO A 340 19.50 -4.02 -26.24
C PRO A 340 20.33 -3.12 -27.17
N ALA A 341 20.75 -3.67 -28.29
CA ALA A 341 21.57 -2.93 -29.26
C ALA A 341 20.82 -1.67 -29.77
N GLY A 342 21.52 -0.54 -29.80
CA GLY A 342 20.95 0.75 -30.23
C GLY A 342 19.97 1.39 -29.26
N LEU A 343 19.87 0.89 -28.02
CA LEU A 343 19.08 1.53 -26.99
C LEU A 343 19.70 2.86 -26.59
N LYS A 344 18.92 3.92 -26.63
CA LYS A 344 19.27 5.24 -26.11
C LYS A 344 18.81 5.34 -24.64
N LEU A 345 19.74 5.60 -23.74
CA LEU A 345 19.46 5.87 -22.33
C LEU A 345 19.34 7.38 -22.12
N GLU A 346 18.25 7.84 -21.51
CA GLU A 346 17.99 9.24 -21.15
C GLU A 346 17.67 9.32 -19.67
N ILE A 347 18.42 10.15 -18.93
CA ILE A 347 18.20 10.34 -17.49
C ILE A 347 17.48 11.66 -17.29
N HIS A 348 16.41 11.61 -16.52
CA HIS A 348 15.52 12.70 -16.15
C HIS A 348 15.40 12.79 -14.63
N TYR A 349 15.09 13.98 -14.14
CA TYR A 349 14.97 14.21 -12.70
C TYR A 349 13.53 14.49 -12.28
N ILE A 350 13.21 14.14 -11.03
CA ILE A 350 11.90 14.31 -10.43
C ILE A 350 11.96 15.44 -9.41
N GLY A 351 11.05 16.39 -9.53
CA GLY A 351 10.91 17.54 -8.64
C GLY A 351 9.95 18.57 -9.21
N ASP A 352 9.89 19.73 -8.57
CA ASP A 352 9.06 20.85 -9.00
C ASP A 352 9.90 22.10 -9.22
N ALA A 353 9.54 22.89 -10.24
CA ALA A 353 10.12 24.18 -10.52
C ALA A 353 9.03 25.24 -10.57
N LYS A 354 9.26 26.38 -9.91
CA LYS A 354 8.39 27.54 -9.93
C LYS A 354 9.20 28.77 -10.29
N ALA A 355 8.69 29.60 -11.19
CA ALA A 355 9.33 30.88 -11.49
C ALA A 355 9.42 31.75 -10.23
N ASP A 356 10.60 32.32 -9.95
CA ASP A 356 10.89 33.12 -8.75
C ASP A 356 10.43 34.60 -8.88
N GLY A 357 9.89 34.98 -10.04
CA GLY A 357 9.47 36.34 -10.36
C GLY A 357 10.63 37.29 -10.66
N LYS A 358 11.88 36.80 -10.65
CA LYS A 358 13.10 37.61 -10.90
C LYS A 358 13.85 37.11 -12.16
N GLY A 359 13.23 36.23 -12.93
CA GLY A 359 13.81 35.65 -14.13
C GLY A 359 14.54 34.31 -13.91
N GLY A 360 14.50 33.78 -12.69
CA GLY A 360 15.03 32.48 -12.29
C GLY A 360 13.95 31.49 -11.83
N TRP A 361 14.38 30.47 -11.10
CA TRP A 361 13.54 29.37 -10.65
C TRP A 361 13.79 29.00 -9.20
N ASP A 362 12.72 28.83 -8.44
CA ASP A 362 12.69 28.14 -7.15
C ASP A 362 12.42 26.65 -7.38
N PHE A 363 13.35 25.80 -6.94
CA PHE A 363 13.24 24.36 -7.07
C PHE A 363 12.82 23.69 -5.77
N SER A 364 11.99 22.65 -5.89
CA SER A 364 11.65 21.76 -4.79
C SER A 364 11.97 20.32 -5.20
N SER A 365 12.84 19.67 -4.44
CA SER A 365 13.20 18.26 -4.59
C SER A 365 13.05 17.54 -3.24
N LEU A 366 12.87 16.23 -3.26
CA LEU A 366 12.53 15.45 -2.06
C LEU A 366 13.61 15.55 -0.98
N HIS A 367 14.90 15.55 -1.38
CA HIS A 367 16.05 15.61 -0.46
C HIS A 367 16.60 17.05 -0.30
N GLY A 368 15.85 18.03 -0.79
CA GLY A 368 16.13 19.44 -0.56
C GLY A 368 16.91 20.16 -1.66
N PRO A 369 17.34 21.42 -1.41
CA PRO A 369 17.95 22.28 -2.44
C PRO A 369 19.26 21.73 -3.02
N ALA A 370 20.06 21.03 -2.21
CA ALA A 370 21.34 20.45 -2.67
C ALA A 370 21.11 19.38 -3.77
N GLU A 371 20.03 18.61 -3.69
CA GLU A 371 19.64 17.67 -4.72
C GLU A 371 19.26 18.41 -6.02
N ALA A 372 18.46 19.45 -5.95
CA ALA A 372 18.09 20.23 -7.13
C ALA A 372 19.31 20.83 -7.82
N GLU A 373 20.27 21.36 -7.06
CA GLU A 373 21.51 21.87 -7.62
C GLU A 373 22.38 20.78 -8.26
N GLU A 374 22.39 19.57 -7.70
CA GLU A 374 23.08 18.44 -8.30
C GLU A 374 22.38 17.96 -9.55
N ASN A 375 21.03 17.83 -9.55
CA ASN A 375 20.26 17.50 -10.74
C ASN A 375 20.54 18.48 -11.90
N ALA A 376 20.60 19.79 -11.60
CA ALA A 376 20.93 20.82 -12.57
C ALA A 376 22.36 20.63 -13.14
N ARG A 377 23.31 20.31 -12.29
CA ARG A 377 24.70 20.07 -12.66
C ARG A 377 24.85 18.83 -13.55
N GLN A 378 24.16 17.76 -13.22
CA GLN A 378 24.15 16.54 -14.01
C GLN A 378 23.54 16.77 -15.41
N LEU A 379 22.44 17.53 -15.52
CA LEU A 379 21.88 17.92 -16.83
C LEU A 379 22.81 18.80 -17.64
N PHE A 380 23.53 19.71 -17.01
CA PHE A 380 24.55 20.52 -17.68
C PHE A 380 25.66 19.62 -18.24
N VAL A 381 26.15 18.66 -17.46
CA VAL A 381 27.19 17.72 -17.92
C VAL A 381 26.66 16.83 -19.04
N ALA A 382 25.46 16.27 -18.91
CA ALA A 382 24.86 15.44 -19.95
C ALA A 382 24.73 16.16 -21.29
N LYS A 383 24.40 17.47 -21.27
CA LYS A 383 24.28 18.28 -22.49
C LYS A 383 25.61 18.69 -23.09
N ASN A 384 26.53 19.19 -22.26
CA ASN A 384 27.75 19.85 -22.74
C ASN A 384 28.97 18.93 -22.78
N PHE A 385 28.95 17.81 -22.03
CA PHE A 385 30.05 16.84 -21.94
C PHE A 385 29.51 15.38 -21.96
N PRO A 386 28.74 14.99 -22.98
CA PRO A 386 28.05 13.69 -23.00
C PRO A 386 29.01 12.50 -22.84
N ASP A 387 30.21 12.58 -23.41
CA ASP A 387 31.23 11.52 -23.30
C ASP A 387 31.80 11.34 -21.91
N LYS A 388 31.56 12.30 -20.99
CA LYS A 388 32.03 12.28 -19.60
C LYS A 388 30.89 12.10 -18.58
N PHE A 389 29.65 12.07 -19.06
CA PHE A 389 28.49 12.05 -18.19
C PHE A 389 28.44 10.78 -17.35
N ASP A 390 28.62 9.61 -17.94
CA ASP A 390 28.63 8.33 -17.23
C ASP A 390 29.75 8.28 -16.17
N ALA A 391 30.93 8.82 -16.50
CA ALA A 391 32.05 8.88 -15.56
C ALA A 391 31.73 9.83 -14.38
N TYR A 392 31.09 10.97 -14.65
CA TYR A 392 30.66 11.91 -13.61
C TYR A 392 29.61 11.29 -12.68
N LEU A 393 28.56 10.68 -13.23
CA LEU A 393 27.55 9.98 -12.44
C LEU A 393 28.18 8.90 -11.56
N ASN A 394 29.02 8.05 -12.13
CA ASN A 394 29.66 6.96 -11.40
C ASN A 394 30.50 7.48 -10.20
N GLU A 395 31.15 8.63 -10.34
CA GLU A 395 31.90 9.23 -9.23
C GLU A 395 30.97 9.92 -8.22
N ARG A 396 29.93 10.64 -8.67
CA ARG A 396 28.96 11.29 -7.78
C ARG A 396 28.16 10.29 -6.95
N ASN A 397 27.80 9.17 -7.56
CA ASN A 397 27.02 8.11 -6.93
C ASN A 397 27.73 7.39 -5.78
N LYS A 398 29.05 7.62 -5.60
CA LYS A 398 29.80 7.11 -4.45
C LYS A 398 29.54 7.93 -3.17
N GLU A 399 29.22 9.22 -3.30
CA GLU A 399 29.04 10.15 -2.19
C GLU A 399 27.88 11.12 -2.49
N ILE A 400 26.63 10.59 -2.61
CA ILE A 400 25.46 11.30 -3.14
C ILE A 400 25.08 12.58 -2.38
N THR A 401 25.37 12.64 -1.07
CA THR A 401 25.08 13.79 -0.22
C THR A 401 26.27 14.73 -0.01
N SER A 402 27.46 14.40 -0.60
CA SER A 402 28.64 15.24 -0.48
C SER A 402 28.45 16.60 -1.13
N ALA A 403 28.85 17.67 -0.46
CA ALA A 403 28.90 19.01 -1.03
C ALA A 403 30.08 19.18 -2.02
N ASP A 404 31.08 18.32 -1.95
CA ASP A 404 32.29 18.34 -2.79
C ASP A 404 32.04 17.62 -4.13
N TRP A 405 31.23 18.19 -4.98
CA TRP A 405 31.00 17.69 -6.34
C TRP A 405 32.23 17.88 -7.26
N GLN A 406 33.13 18.80 -6.90
CA GLN A 406 34.35 19.10 -7.64
C GLN A 406 35.29 17.90 -7.67
N LYS A 407 35.32 17.11 -6.61
CA LYS A 407 36.04 15.82 -6.55
C LYS A 407 35.59 14.87 -7.65
N ALA A 408 34.27 14.70 -7.80
CA ALA A 408 33.71 13.86 -8.86
C ALA A 408 33.95 14.43 -10.25
N ALA A 409 33.83 15.75 -10.42
CA ALA A 409 34.15 16.43 -11.68
C ALA A 409 35.59 16.19 -12.12
N LYS A 410 36.54 16.35 -11.20
CA LYS A 410 37.97 16.12 -11.47
C LYS A 410 38.24 14.64 -11.81
N ALA A 411 37.63 13.71 -11.10
CA ALA A 411 37.80 12.28 -11.35
C ALA A 411 37.25 11.88 -12.75
N ALA A 412 36.14 12.52 -13.18
CA ALA A 412 35.59 12.37 -14.53
C ALA A 412 36.34 13.16 -15.62
N GLY A 413 37.40 13.89 -15.27
CA GLY A 413 38.15 14.71 -16.20
C GLY A 413 37.40 15.97 -16.67
N LEU A 414 36.48 16.46 -15.85
CA LEU A 414 35.71 17.69 -16.06
C LEU A 414 36.42 18.87 -15.39
N ASP A 415 36.27 20.05 -16.00
CA ASP A 415 36.76 21.32 -15.45
C ASP A 415 35.66 21.90 -14.49
N ALA A 416 35.99 21.96 -13.21
CA ALA A 416 35.07 22.40 -12.18
C ALA A 416 34.65 23.88 -12.34
N ASP A 417 35.55 24.74 -12.83
CA ASP A 417 35.25 26.16 -13.03
C ASP A 417 34.26 26.33 -14.21
N LYS A 418 34.41 25.54 -15.27
CA LYS A 418 33.44 25.53 -16.38
C LYS A 418 32.10 24.99 -15.93
N MET A 419 32.08 23.98 -15.08
CA MET A 419 30.82 23.44 -14.51
C MET A 419 30.14 24.47 -13.60
N ALA A 420 30.90 25.16 -12.76
CA ALA A 420 30.35 26.22 -11.92
C ALA A 420 29.77 27.38 -12.76
N ALA A 421 30.50 27.82 -13.81
CA ALA A 421 29.99 28.82 -14.75
C ALA A 421 28.74 28.38 -15.52
N GLY A 422 28.59 27.09 -15.76
CA GLY A 422 27.43 26.50 -16.45
C GLY A 422 26.22 26.21 -15.55
N GLN A 423 26.30 26.44 -14.24
CA GLN A 423 25.23 26.08 -13.30
C GLN A 423 23.89 26.71 -13.65
N GLU A 424 23.88 27.98 -14.10
CA GLU A 424 22.64 28.66 -14.48
C GLU A 424 21.98 28.04 -15.74
N GLU A 425 22.78 27.57 -16.68
CA GLU A 425 22.28 26.77 -17.82
C GLU A 425 21.67 25.45 -17.32
N GLY A 426 22.36 24.78 -16.38
CA GLY A 426 21.85 23.56 -15.74
C GLY A 426 20.52 23.78 -15.06
N ARG A 427 20.33 24.89 -14.33
CA ARG A 427 19.07 25.28 -13.68
C ARG A 427 17.93 25.47 -14.69
N LYS A 428 18.21 26.10 -15.86
CA LYS A 428 17.22 26.23 -16.93
C LYS A 428 16.82 24.86 -17.50
N LEU A 429 17.80 23.98 -17.71
CA LEU A 429 17.54 22.60 -18.16
C LEU A 429 16.69 21.85 -17.12
N LEU A 430 17.01 22.00 -15.83
CA LEU A 430 16.25 21.35 -14.76
C LEU A 430 14.80 21.81 -14.68
N ALA A 431 14.54 23.12 -14.88
CA ALA A 431 13.16 23.61 -14.90
C ALA A 431 12.33 22.97 -16.03
N MET A 432 12.93 22.79 -17.20
CA MET A 432 12.29 22.10 -18.32
C MET A 432 12.10 20.61 -18.05
N ASP A 433 13.08 19.96 -17.44
CA ASP A 433 13.07 18.55 -17.13
C ASP A 433 12.05 18.21 -16.03
N PHE A 434 12.00 19.01 -14.96
CA PHE A 434 10.96 18.88 -13.92
C PHE A 434 9.55 19.10 -14.49
N ALA A 435 9.37 20.06 -15.38
CA ALA A 435 8.09 20.26 -16.04
C ALA A 435 7.68 19.07 -16.89
N ALA A 436 8.62 18.47 -17.62
CA ALA A 436 8.38 17.27 -18.45
C ALA A 436 8.06 16.04 -17.56
N SER A 437 8.84 15.83 -16.50
CA SER A 437 8.62 14.75 -15.54
C SER A 437 7.27 14.90 -14.82
N GLY A 438 6.91 16.12 -14.41
CA GLY A 438 5.63 16.44 -13.79
C GLY A 438 4.44 16.23 -14.73
N ALA A 439 4.56 16.61 -16.02
CA ALA A 439 3.53 16.35 -17.02
C ALA A 439 3.26 14.85 -17.24
N LEU A 440 4.28 14.00 -17.05
CA LEU A 440 4.15 12.55 -17.08
C LEU A 440 3.67 11.95 -15.73
N GLY A 441 3.52 12.77 -14.69
CA GLY A 441 3.13 12.33 -13.35
C GLY A 441 4.19 11.49 -12.65
N MET A 442 5.47 11.74 -12.93
CA MET A 442 6.60 11.04 -12.30
C MET A 442 6.78 11.53 -10.86
N THR A 443 6.58 10.63 -9.90
CA THR A 443 6.66 10.96 -8.45
C THR A 443 7.53 9.97 -7.67
N THR A 444 7.97 8.88 -8.30
CA THR A 444 8.72 7.80 -7.65
C THR A 444 10.07 7.60 -8.35
N SER A 445 11.15 7.55 -7.56
CA SER A 445 12.52 7.28 -8.03
C SER A 445 12.96 5.89 -7.54
N PRO A 446 13.49 4.99 -8.42
CA PRO A 446 13.53 5.13 -9.87
C PRO A 446 12.21 4.77 -10.56
N SER A 447 11.89 5.48 -11.62
CA SER A 447 10.86 5.10 -12.59
C SER A 447 11.45 5.03 -13.99
N PHE A 448 10.84 4.23 -14.86
CA PHE A 448 11.35 3.99 -16.22
C PHE A 448 10.23 4.13 -17.25
N VAL A 449 10.55 4.67 -18.40
CA VAL A 449 9.66 4.65 -19.57
C VAL A 449 10.40 4.05 -20.75
N LEU A 450 9.99 2.84 -21.14
CA LEU A 450 10.55 2.15 -22.30
C LEU A 450 9.74 2.49 -23.55
N ASN A 451 10.45 2.82 -24.62
CA ASN A 451 9.88 3.17 -25.92
C ASN A 451 8.82 4.28 -25.86
N GLY A 452 8.97 5.20 -24.92
CA GLY A 452 8.11 6.36 -24.76
C GLY A 452 6.76 6.10 -24.08
N GLN A 453 6.36 4.85 -23.89
CA GLN A 453 5.02 4.51 -23.41
C GLN A 453 4.99 3.52 -22.25
N ARG A 454 5.84 2.49 -22.24
CA ARG A 454 5.81 1.47 -21.18
C ARG A 454 6.43 2.02 -19.91
N PHE A 455 5.60 2.32 -18.93
CA PHE A 455 5.96 2.85 -17.62
C PHE A 455 6.19 1.73 -16.61
N MET A 456 7.27 1.80 -15.85
CA MET A 456 7.64 0.84 -14.82
C MET A 456 8.17 1.57 -13.59
N VAL A 457 7.93 1.03 -12.40
CA VAL A 457 8.41 1.59 -11.12
C VAL A 457 9.34 0.58 -10.46
N GLY A 458 10.58 1.02 -10.19
CA GLY A 458 11.61 0.18 -9.60
C GLY A 458 12.38 -0.67 -10.62
N LEU A 459 13.67 -0.86 -10.36
CA LEU A 459 14.58 -1.62 -11.24
C LEU A 459 14.10 -3.07 -11.46
N GLY A 460 13.49 -3.69 -10.44
CA GLY A 460 12.96 -5.05 -10.54
C GLY A 460 11.84 -5.23 -11.57
N GLU A 461 11.10 -4.17 -11.93
CA GLU A 461 10.12 -4.25 -13.02
C GLU A 461 10.79 -4.10 -14.39
N LEU A 462 11.83 -3.28 -14.50
CA LEU A 462 12.61 -3.16 -15.72
C LEU A 462 13.32 -4.48 -16.08
N THR A 463 13.91 -5.16 -15.10
CA THR A 463 14.63 -6.44 -15.33
C THR A 463 13.73 -7.60 -15.75
N LYS A 464 12.41 -7.48 -15.63
CA LYS A 464 11.44 -8.43 -16.17
C LYS A 464 11.14 -8.22 -17.67
N MET A 465 11.59 -7.11 -18.25
CA MET A 465 11.34 -6.79 -19.65
C MET A 465 12.31 -7.52 -20.56
N PRO A 466 11.84 -8.01 -21.74
CA PRO A 466 12.70 -8.67 -22.70
C PRO A 466 13.91 -7.81 -23.09
N GLY A 467 15.11 -8.38 -22.93
CA GLY A 467 16.39 -7.73 -23.21
C GLY A 467 17.00 -6.95 -22.06
N PHE A 468 16.34 -6.91 -20.88
CA PHE A 468 16.83 -6.22 -19.69
C PHE A 468 17.14 -7.17 -18.51
N GLU A 469 16.97 -8.47 -18.72
CA GLU A 469 17.12 -9.51 -17.68
C GLU A 469 18.57 -9.63 -17.16
N LYS A 470 19.54 -9.13 -17.95
CA LYS A 470 20.97 -9.20 -17.63
C LYS A 470 21.51 -7.95 -16.92
N ILE A 471 20.64 -6.99 -16.60
CA ILE A 471 21.06 -5.84 -15.80
C ILE A 471 21.53 -6.35 -14.44
N PRO A 472 22.74 -5.98 -13.97
CA PRO A 472 23.26 -6.42 -12.68
C PRO A 472 22.31 -6.03 -11.54
N ALA A 473 22.17 -6.91 -10.55
CA ALA A 473 21.48 -6.54 -9.32
C ALA A 473 22.21 -5.35 -8.66
N PRO A 474 21.50 -4.38 -8.09
CA PRO A 474 22.12 -3.25 -7.42
C PRO A 474 23.00 -3.77 -6.28
N GLY A 475 24.25 -3.28 -6.23
CA GLY A 475 25.11 -3.49 -5.08
C GLY A 475 24.45 -2.98 -3.80
N GLN A 476 24.83 -3.50 -2.64
CA GLN A 476 24.32 -2.97 -1.39
C GLN A 476 24.63 -1.46 -1.31
N PRO A 477 23.69 -0.62 -0.82
CA PRO A 477 23.94 0.81 -0.69
C PRO A 477 25.19 1.03 0.15
N ALA A 478 26.04 1.98 -0.29
CA ALA A 478 27.16 2.43 0.53
C ALA A 478 26.62 2.78 1.92
N ALA A 479 27.24 2.20 2.97
CA ALA A 479 26.79 2.37 4.35
C ALA A 479 26.68 3.87 4.68
N GLY A 480 25.46 4.36 4.89
CA GLY A 480 25.24 5.77 5.20
C GLY A 480 23.77 6.23 5.21
N CYS A 481 22.85 5.47 4.65
CA CYS A 481 21.42 5.81 4.65
C CYS A 481 20.59 4.77 5.41
N ALA A 482 20.95 4.53 6.67
CA ALA A 482 20.08 3.93 7.67
C ALA A 482 19.64 5.08 8.60
N LYS A 483 18.45 5.67 8.30
CA LYS A 483 17.60 6.33 9.31
C LYS A 483 16.19 6.39 8.81
#